data_32a340fea9337cdf4a3c5b6f2d4aa17e
#
_entry.id   32a340fea9337cdf4a3c5b6f2d4aa17e
#
_cell.length_a   1.000
_cell.length_b   1.000
_cell.length_c   1.000
_cell.angle_alpha   90.00
_cell.angle_beta   90.00
_cell.angle_gamma   90.00
#
_symmetry.space_group_name_H-M   'P 1'
#
loop_
_entity.id
_entity.type
_entity.pdbx_description
1 polymer ?
#
loop_
_entity_poly.entity_id
_entity_poly.type
_entity_poly.pdbx_seq_one_letter_code
_entity_poly.pdbx_strand_id
1 'polypeptide(L)'
;MKNKGVKIALIIILAILIIALVNFMIYAIINRNNDYSVKFSLIAFGDNTEKIFEKEYEPEELDKINVDVLSSNVIIEKADVDKIKVTAYGEKDEKINETINNNELSITKSKTKVFIFAMLYWCDEKIIIQVPNECDEEFNIHTSSGDIAAPNLENNVINFETSSGKIECGNINNGNFKSSSGDITVGSGNEITIQTSSGSIKAGDFNKLSAEASSGDVEVGKVGESTIKTSSGKMLVESAKRLQAEASSGEMDINTIEEYCNLITSSGSIEIDSLNITENSNINAKSGDVDIMSKNDIYIETETDSGDADVTNNNRMSEIVLKITTTSGSIKVD
;
A
#
# COMPACT_ATOMS: atom_id res chain seq x y z
N MET A 1 9.31 36.21 -33.58
CA MET A 1 8.32 35.38 -32.91
C MET A 1 7.62 34.31 -33.78
N LYS A 2 7.75 34.33 -35.11
CA LYS A 2 7.08 33.36 -36.03
C LYS A 2 7.58 31.90 -35.99
N ASN A 3 8.76 31.61 -35.42
CA ASN A 3 9.36 30.29 -35.50
C ASN A 3 9.02 29.34 -34.30
N LYS A 4 8.44 29.84 -33.22
CA LYS A 4 8.10 28.94 -32.03
C LYS A 4 6.87 28.07 -32.34
N GLY A 5 5.83 28.62 -32.91
CA GLY A 5 4.62 27.87 -33.28
C GLY A 5 4.88 26.77 -34.30
N VAL A 6 5.73 27.06 -35.31
CA VAL A 6 6.11 26.07 -36.31
C VAL A 6 6.96 24.96 -35.72
N LYS A 7 7.85 25.24 -34.77
CA LYS A 7 8.64 24.22 -34.06
C LYS A 7 7.76 23.32 -33.16
N ILE A 8 6.79 23.89 -32.46
CA ILE A 8 5.84 23.12 -31.64
C ILE A 8 4.97 22.24 -32.55
N ALA A 9 4.45 22.76 -33.66
CA ALA A 9 3.68 21.97 -34.61
C ALA A 9 4.51 20.82 -35.22
N LEU A 10 5.79 21.05 -35.52
CA LEU A 10 6.70 20.02 -36.01
C LEU A 10 6.99 18.94 -34.98
N ILE A 11 7.15 19.31 -33.73
CA ILE A 11 7.35 18.35 -32.60
C ILE A 11 6.09 17.49 -32.42
N ILE A 12 4.91 18.08 -32.47
CA ILE A 12 3.64 17.36 -32.39
C ILE A 12 3.47 16.39 -33.56
N ILE A 13 3.75 16.83 -34.79
CA ILE A 13 3.69 15.97 -35.96
C ILE A 13 4.72 14.84 -35.88
N LEU A 14 5.93 15.12 -35.40
CA LEU A 14 6.96 14.11 -35.22
C LEU A 14 6.57 13.09 -34.14
N ALA A 15 5.98 13.54 -33.05
CA ALA A 15 5.47 12.66 -31.99
C ALA A 15 4.34 11.75 -32.51
N ILE A 16 3.41 12.28 -33.29
CA ILE A 16 2.34 11.51 -33.94
C ILE A 16 2.93 10.50 -34.94
N LEU A 17 3.93 10.86 -35.71
CA LEU A 17 4.62 9.97 -36.66
C LEU A 17 5.35 8.83 -35.92
N ILE A 18 6.05 9.14 -34.84
CA ILE A 18 6.73 8.13 -33.99
C ILE A 18 5.72 7.16 -33.40
N ILE A 19 4.62 7.66 -32.86
CA ILE A 19 3.52 6.85 -32.32
C ILE A 19 2.94 5.96 -33.44
N ALA A 20 2.70 6.49 -34.62
CA ALA A 20 2.19 5.72 -35.78
C ALA A 20 3.19 4.63 -36.22
N LEU A 21 4.48 4.90 -36.19
CA LEU A 21 5.54 3.97 -36.57
C LEU A 21 5.73 2.84 -35.57
N VAL A 22 5.67 3.16 -34.27
CA VAL A 22 5.67 2.17 -33.20
C VAL A 22 4.44 1.27 -33.30
N ASN A 23 3.27 1.85 -33.58
CA ASN A 23 2.03 1.10 -33.79
C ASN A 23 2.10 0.18 -35.02
N PHE A 24 2.68 0.65 -36.11
CA PHE A 24 2.88 -0.18 -37.30
C PHE A 24 3.84 -1.35 -37.01
N MET A 25 4.90 -1.12 -36.24
CA MET A 25 5.82 -2.19 -35.83
C MET A 25 5.14 -3.21 -34.93
N ILE A 26 4.36 -2.76 -33.96
CA ILE A 26 3.57 -3.64 -33.07
C ILE A 26 2.54 -4.44 -33.90
N TYR A 27 1.82 -3.79 -34.82
CA TYR A 27 0.89 -4.43 -35.75
C TYR A 27 1.58 -5.50 -36.63
N ALA A 28 2.77 -5.20 -37.14
CA ALA A 28 3.54 -6.15 -37.95
C ALA A 28 4.04 -7.36 -37.13
N ILE A 29 4.41 -7.15 -35.86
CA ILE A 29 4.82 -8.22 -34.95
C ILE A 29 3.61 -9.10 -34.59
N ILE A 30 2.48 -8.49 -34.31
CA ILE A 30 1.24 -9.18 -33.91
C ILE A 30 0.65 -9.99 -35.08
N ASN A 31 0.62 -9.43 -36.29
CA ASN A 31 0.07 -10.11 -37.45
C ASN A 31 0.92 -11.30 -37.93
N ARG A 32 2.14 -11.42 -37.44
CA ARG A 32 2.99 -12.60 -37.69
C ARG A 32 2.48 -13.88 -36.99
N ASN A 33 1.61 -13.72 -36.00
CA ASN A 33 1.09 -14.84 -35.16
C ASN A 33 -0.46 -14.83 -35.08
N ASN A 34 -1.18 -14.63 -36.11
CA ASN A 34 -2.62 -14.77 -36.41
C ASN A 34 -3.69 -14.77 -35.25
N ASP A 35 -3.37 -14.39 -34.01
CA ASP A 35 -4.26 -14.53 -32.85
C ASP A 35 -4.61 -13.21 -32.13
N TYR A 36 -4.39 -12.04 -32.77
CA TYR A 36 -4.63 -10.75 -32.13
C TYR A 36 -5.54 -9.85 -32.95
N SER A 37 -6.54 -9.23 -32.31
CA SER A 37 -7.26 -8.10 -32.89
C SER A 37 -6.72 -6.78 -32.35
N VAL A 38 -6.48 -5.81 -33.25
CA VAL A 38 -6.05 -4.46 -32.86
C VAL A 38 -7.20 -3.50 -33.14
N LYS A 39 -7.74 -2.90 -32.10
CA LYS A 39 -8.74 -1.83 -32.22
C LYS A 39 -8.02 -0.48 -32.14
N PHE A 40 -8.22 0.36 -33.15
CA PHE A 40 -7.70 1.72 -33.19
C PHE A 40 -8.85 2.70 -32.85
N SER A 41 -8.73 3.44 -31.77
CA SER A 41 -9.63 4.55 -31.47
C SER A 41 -8.81 5.75 -31.02
N LEU A 42 -8.99 6.90 -31.69
CA LEU A 42 -8.33 8.13 -31.30
C LEU A 42 -8.91 8.72 -30.00
N ILE A 43 -10.17 8.45 -29.74
CA ILE A 43 -10.91 8.85 -28.53
C ILE A 43 -12.04 7.82 -28.36
N ALA A 44 -12.01 7.06 -27.30
CA ALA A 44 -13.16 6.23 -26.89
C ALA A 44 -13.78 6.87 -25.65
N PHE A 45 -14.87 7.61 -25.86
CA PHE A 45 -15.80 7.98 -24.82
C PHE A 45 -16.96 7.01 -24.89
N GLY A 46 -17.14 6.21 -23.87
CA GLY A 46 -18.31 5.37 -23.73
C GLY A 46 -18.12 4.39 -22.56
N ASP A 47 -19.01 4.46 -21.63
CA ASP A 47 -19.20 3.40 -20.64
C ASP A 47 -19.89 2.24 -21.38
N ASN A 48 -19.08 1.38 -22.00
CA ASN A 48 -19.53 0.19 -22.70
C ASN A 48 -19.43 -1.06 -21.82
N THR A 49 -19.33 -0.89 -20.51
CA THR A 49 -19.34 -2.03 -19.58
C THR A 49 -20.72 -2.60 -19.44
N GLU A 50 -20.85 -3.88 -19.66
CA GLU A 50 -22.06 -4.65 -19.38
C GLU A 50 -21.74 -5.76 -18.39
N LYS A 51 -22.77 -6.31 -17.77
CA LYS A 51 -22.60 -7.49 -16.91
C LYS A 51 -22.23 -8.69 -17.78
N ILE A 52 -20.99 -9.17 -17.64
CA ILE A 52 -20.43 -10.28 -18.43
C ILE A 52 -20.45 -11.61 -17.69
N PHE A 53 -20.62 -11.56 -16.34
CA PHE A 53 -20.65 -12.75 -15.49
C PHE A 53 -21.50 -12.50 -14.26
N GLU A 54 -22.27 -13.50 -13.82
CA GLU A 54 -22.95 -13.52 -12.53
C GLU A 54 -23.15 -14.97 -12.09
N LYS A 55 -22.70 -15.31 -10.89
CA LYS A 55 -22.89 -16.64 -10.32
C LYS A 55 -22.91 -16.60 -8.79
N GLU A 56 -23.67 -17.53 -8.21
CA GLU A 56 -23.80 -17.70 -6.77
C GLU A 56 -23.16 -19.02 -6.33
N TYR A 57 -22.61 -19.03 -5.11
CA TYR A 57 -21.92 -20.16 -4.50
C TYR A 57 -22.41 -20.34 -3.07
N GLU A 58 -22.48 -21.58 -2.60
CA GLU A 58 -22.76 -21.87 -1.18
C GLU A 58 -21.48 -21.61 -0.37
N PRO A 59 -21.53 -20.81 0.71
CA PRO A 59 -20.35 -20.54 1.52
C PRO A 59 -19.67 -21.81 2.05
N GLU A 60 -20.45 -22.80 2.46
CA GLU A 60 -19.93 -24.06 3.02
C GLU A 60 -19.10 -24.89 2.01
N GLU A 61 -19.17 -24.57 0.72
CA GLU A 61 -18.40 -25.21 -0.34
C GLU A 61 -17.09 -24.49 -0.64
N LEU A 62 -16.84 -23.33 -0.01
CA LEU A 62 -15.70 -22.50 -0.29
C LEU A 62 -14.90 -22.17 0.98
N ASP A 63 -13.63 -22.50 0.96
CA ASP A 63 -12.68 -22.10 1.99
C ASP A 63 -11.90 -20.85 1.55
N LYS A 64 -11.84 -20.61 0.21
CA LYS A 64 -10.97 -19.59 -0.36
C LYS A 64 -11.49 -19.03 -1.69
N ILE A 65 -11.31 -17.73 -1.85
CA ILE A 65 -11.66 -17.00 -3.07
C ILE A 65 -10.41 -16.33 -3.63
N ASN A 66 -9.98 -16.75 -4.81
CA ASN A 66 -8.86 -16.19 -5.54
C ASN A 66 -9.37 -15.38 -6.73
N VAL A 67 -8.93 -14.14 -6.86
CA VAL A 67 -9.21 -13.30 -8.04
C VAL A 67 -7.88 -12.81 -8.60
N ASP A 68 -7.63 -13.12 -9.87
CA ASP A 68 -6.44 -12.65 -10.59
C ASP A 68 -6.85 -11.99 -11.90
N VAL A 69 -6.72 -10.66 -11.94
CA VAL A 69 -7.15 -9.82 -13.05
C VAL A 69 -6.11 -8.76 -13.40
N LEU A 70 -6.24 -8.13 -14.56
CA LEU A 70 -5.26 -7.12 -15.00
C LEU A 70 -5.66 -5.69 -14.63
N SER A 71 -6.88 -5.28 -14.97
CA SER A 71 -7.29 -3.87 -14.89
C SER A 71 -8.62 -3.66 -14.18
N SER A 72 -9.32 -4.71 -13.83
CA SER A 72 -10.62 -4.59 -13.17
C SER A 72 -10.45 -4.20 -11.70
N ASN A 73 -11.27 -3.28 -11.23
CA ASN A 73 -11.45 -3.03 -9.81
C ASN A 73 -12.08 -4.24 -9.15
N VAL A 74 -11.65 -4.58 -7.95
CA VAL A 74 -12.24 -5.69 -7.18
C VAL A 74 -12.86 -5.14 -5.91
N ILE A 75 -14.15 -5.34 -5.76
CA ILE A 75 -14.93 -4.82 -4.64
C ILE A 75 -15.55 -5.98 -3.89
N ILE A 76 -15.22 -6.12 -2.63
CA ILE A 76 -15.91 -7.04 -1.72
C ILE A 76 -16.99 -6.25 -1.00
N GLU A 77 -18.20 -6.79 -0.90
CA GLU A 77 -19.33 -6.15 -0.22
C GLU A 77 -19.97 -7.15 0.74
N LYS A 78 -20.14 -6.77 2.01
CA LYS A 78 -21.03 -7.53 2.91
C LYS A 78 -22.47 -7.16 2.64
N ALA A 79 -23.31 -8.17 2.54
CA ALA A 79 -24.73 -8.02 2.25
C ALA A 79 -25.58 -8.99 3.10
N ASP A 80 -26.86 -8.68 3.24
CA ASP A 80 -27.83 -9.60 3.86
C ASP A 80 -28.28 -10.66 2.84
N VAL A 81 -27.35 -11.58 2.57
CA VAL A 81 -27.49 -12.68 1.63
C VAL A 81 -27.02 -13.98 2.26
N ASP A 82 -27.54 -15.10 1.80
CA ASP A 82 -27.15 -16.43 2.29
C ASP A 82 -26.01 -17.05 1.45
N LYS A 83 -25.72 -16.48 0.27
CA LYS A 83 -24.76 -17.02 -0.71
C LYS A 83 -23.71 -16.00 -1.09
N ILE A 84 -22.55 -16.49 -1.45
CA ILE A 84 -21.52 -15.67 -2.07
C ILE A 84 -21.90 -15.43 -3.52
N LYS A 85 -21.97 -14.17 -3.94
CA LYS A 85 -22.32 -13.80 -5.30
C LYS A 85 -21.19 -13.04 -5.97
N VAL A 86 -20.69 -13.56 -7.07
CA VAL A 86 -19.69 -12.89 -7.90
C VAL A 86 -20.36 -12.32 -9.15
N THR A 87 -20.20 -11.01 -9.35
CA THR A 87 -20.69 -10.30 -10.53
C THR A 87 -19.51 -9.56 -11.19
N ALA A 88 -19.30 -9.78 -12.48
CA ALA A 88 -18.27 -9.06 -13.21
C ALA A 88 -18.87 -8.19 -14.32
N TYR A 89 -18.33 -6.98 -14.42
CA TYR A 89 -18.65 -6.00 -15.46
C TYR A 89 -17.42 -5.77 -16.33
N GLY A 90 -17.60 -5.73 -17.62
CA GLY A 90 -16.52 -5.57 -18.57
C GLY A 90 -17.03 -5.36 -19.99
N GLU A 91 -16.14 -5.40 -20.98
CA GLU A 91 -16.51 -5.32 -22.38
C GLU A 91 -17.25 -6.60 -22.83
N LYS A 92 -18.19 -6.46 -23.75
CA LYS A 92 -19.07 -7.55 -24.25
C LYS A 92 -18.35 -8.82 -24.70
N ASP A 93 -17.12 -8.67 -25.21
CA ASP A 93 -16.34 -9.79 -25.76
C ASP A 93 -15.41 -10.43 -24.71
N GLU A 94 -15.37 -9.91 -23.50
CA GLU A 94 -14.55 -10.42 -22.41
C GLU A 94 -15.23 -11.59 -21.71
N LYS A 95 -14.41 -12.49 -21.20
CA LYS A 95 -14.90 -13.69 -20.51
C LYS A 95 -14.21 -13.86 -19.16
N ILE A 96 -15.01 -14.19 -18.19
CA ILE A 96 -14.52 -14.67 -16.89
C ILE A 96 -14.32 -16.18 -17.00
N ASN A 97 -13.14 -16.63 -16.60
CA ASN A 97 -12.87 -18.04 -16.39
C ASN A 97 -13.02 -18.33 -14.90
N GLU A 98 -13.85 -19.26 -14.58
CA GLU A 98 -14.14 -19.72 -13.24
C GLU A 98 -13.70 -21.18 -13.10
N THR A 99 -13.05 -21.50 -12.01
CA THR A 99 -12.73 -22.87 -11.62
C THR A 99 -12.92 -23.06 -10.13
N ILE A 100 -13.47 -24.20 -9.72
CA ILE A 100 -13.54 -24.60 -8.31
C ILE A 100 -12.75 -25.90 -8.16
N ASN A 101 -11.72 -25.89 -7.32
CA ASN A 101 -10.92 -27.04 -6.99
C ASN A 101 -10.61 -27.06 -5.50
N ASN A 102 -10.89 -28.15 -4.80
CA ASN A 102 -10.62 -28.31 -3.38
C ASN A 102 -11.14 -27.14 -2.53
N ASN A 103 -12.40 -26.75 -2.73
CA ASN A 103 -13.06 -25.62 -2.07
C ASN A 103 -12.41 -24.24 -2.35
N GLU A 104 -11.55 -24.13 -3.35
CA GLU A 104 -10.99 -22.86 -3.80
C GLU A 104 -11.71 -22.40 -5.07
N LEU A 105 -12.39 -21.26 -5.00
CA LEU A 105 -12.92 -20.54 -6.15
C LEU A 105 -11.82 -19.68 -6.78
N SER A 106 -11.52 -19.89 -8.04
CA SER A 106 -10.58 -19.06 -8.79
C SER A 106 -11.31 -18.33 -9.91
N ILE A 107 -11.25 -17.02 -9.89
CA ILE A 107 -11.80 -16.11 -10.88
C ILE A 107 -10.64 -15.44 -11.62
N THR A 108 -10.56 -15.68 -12.92
CA THR A 108 -9.59 -15.01 -13.78
C THR A 108 -10.30 -14.39 -14.98
N LYS A 109 -9.78 -13.27 -15.45
CA LYS A 109 -10.30 -12.65 -16.67
C LYS A 109 -9.44 -13.10 -17.83
N SER A 110 -10.06 -13.71 -18.86
CA SER A 110 -9.30 -14.08 -20.04
C SER A 110 -8.76 -12.83 -20.72
N LYS A 111 -7.46 -12.85 -20.97
CA LYS A 111 -6.81 -11.80 -21.75
C LYS A 111 -7.39 -11.85 -23.16
N THR A 112 -8.37 -11.00 -23.44
CA THR A 112 -8.64 -10.67 -24.83
C THR A 112 -7.38 -9.96 -25.31
N LYS A 113 -6.66 -10.59 -26.24
CA LYS A 113 -5.42 -10.04 -26.79
C LYS A 113 -5.74 -8.82 -27.69
N VAL A 114 -6.40 -7.82 -27.11
CA VAL A 114 -6.73 -6.55 -27.76
C VAL A 114 -5.73 -5.49 -27.32
N PHE A 115 -4.85 -5.09 -28.21
CA PHE A 115 -4.07 -3.89 -28.01
C PHE A 115 -4.96 -2.68 -28.35
N ILE A 116 -5.47 -2.00 -27.33
CA ILE A 116 -6.17 -0.74 -27.52
C ILE A 116 -5.15 0.38 -27.40
N PHE A 117 -4.88 1.01 -28.52
CA PHE A 117 -4.12 2.25 -28.54
C PHE A 117 -5.10 3.42 -28.42
N ALA A 118 -5.53 3.70 -27.21
CA ALA A 118 -6.31 4.91 -26.93
C ALA A 118 -5.47 5.81 -26.01
N MET A 119 -5.39 7.07 -26.37
CA MET A 119 -4.68 8.08 -25.56
C MET A 119 -5.40 8.37 -24.24
N LEU A 120 -6.68 8.01 -24.14
CA LEU A 120 -7.54 8.07 -22.95
C LEU A 120 -8.62 6.99 -23.12
N TYR A 121 -8.40 5.83 -22.53
CA TYR A 121 -9.41 4.77 -22.42
C TYR A 121 -9.85 4.66 -20.95
N TRP A 122 -11.09 4.97 -20.67
CA TRP A 122 -11.71 4.83 -19.36
C TRP A 122 -12.75 3.71 -19.46
N CYS A 123 -12.47 2.57 -18.89
CA CYS A 123 -13.41 1.49 -18.76
C CYS A 123 -13.61 1.23 -17.26
N ASP A 124 -14.84 1.26 -16.79
CA ASP A 124 -15.18 0.97 -15.38
C ASP A 124 -15.38 -0.54 -15.18
N GLU A 125 -14.34 -1.30 -15.53
CA GLU A 125 -14.32 -2.73 -15.33
C GLU A 125 -14.24 -3.06 -13.84
N LYS A 126 -15.14 -3.90 -13.37
CA LYS A 126 -15.14 -4.31 -11.96
C LYS A 126 -15.64 -5.71 -11.73
N ILE A 127 -15.16 -6.31 -10.66
CA ILE A 127 -15.66 -7.55 -10.09
C ILE A 127 -16.20 -7.22 -8.70
N ILE A 128 -17.45 -7.52 -8.48
CA ILE A 128 -18.12 -7.36 -7.18
C ILE A 128 -18.32 -8.74 -6.58
N ILE A 129 -17.83 -8.93 -5.36
CA ILE A 129 -17.98 -10.15 -4.57
C ILE A 129 -18.86 -9.81 -3.40
N GLN A 130 -20.14 -10.15 -3.47
CA GLN A 130 -21.05 -9.99 -2.34
C GLN A 130 -20.96 -11.23 -1.47
N VAL A 131 -20.73 -11.02 -0.18
CA VAL A 131 -20.58 -12.09 0.81
C VAL A 131 -21.57 -11.92 1.94
N PRO A 132 -21.99 -13.00 2.61
CA PRO A 132 -22.76 -12.93 3.83
C PRO A 132 -22.08 -12.09 4.91
N ASN A 133 -22.84 -11.55 5.85
CA ASN A 133 -22.27 -10.76 6.96
C ASN A 133 -21.31 -11.58 7.83
N GLU A 134 -21.56 -12.87 7.96
CA GLU A 134 -20.73 -13.83 8.69
C GLU A 134 -20.00 -14.74 7.71
N CYS A 135 -19.02 -14.21 6.97
CA CYS A 135 -18.16 -15.02 6.11
C CYS A 135 -16.77 -15.16 6.73
N ASP A 136 -16.13 -16.31 6.56
CA ASP A 136 -14.81 -16.65 7.10
C ASP A 136 -13.83 -17.17 6.04
N GLU A 137 -14.17 -17.02 4.77
CA GLU A 137 -13.34 -17.44 3.65
C GLU A 137 -12.03 -16.62 3.58
N GLU A 138 -10.97 -17.23 3.08
CA GLU A 138 -9.74 -16.54 2.73
C GLU A 138 -9.90 -15.80 1.39
N PHE A 139 -9.48 -14.53 1.36
CA PHE A 139 -9.47 -13.73 0.13
C PHE A 139 -8.06 -13.47 -0.37
N ASN A 140 -7.76 -13.96 -1.57
CA ASN A 140 -6.54 -13.65 -2.31
C ASN A 140 -6.89 -12.87 -3.57
N ILE A 141 -6.68 -11.57 -3.54
CA ILE A 141 -7.02 -10.68 -4.65
C ILE A 141 -5.75 -10.11 -5.24
N HIS A 142 -5.55 -10.34 -6.51
CA HIS A 142 -4.47 -9.76 -7.30
C HIS A 142 -5.03 -8.99 -8.50
N THR A 143 -4.58 -7.77 -8.67
CA THR A 143 -4.83 -6.97 -9.87
C THR A 143 -3.57 -6.21 -10.28
N SER A 144 -3.38 -5.95 -11.57
CA SER A 144 -2.21 -5.15 -11.96
C SER A 144 -2.48 -3.65 -11.89
N SER A 145 -3.69 -3.19 -12.21
CA SER A 145 -3.99 -1.75 -12.26
C SER A 145 -5.31 -1.35 -11.62
N GLY A 146 -6.12 -2.31 -11.24
CA GLY A 146 -7.41 -2.06 -10.58
C GLY A 146 -7.22 -1.71 -9.11
N ASP A 147 -8.20 -1.01 -8.56
CA ASP A 147 -8.31 -0.77 -7.13
C ASP A 147 -8.93 -2.00 -6.45
N ILE A 148 -8.57 -2.21 -5.19
CA ILE A 148 -9.15 -3.24 -4.34
C ILE A 148 -9.84 -2.55 -3.16
N ALA A 149 -11.13 -2.79 -3.01
CA ALA A 149 -11.92 -2.26 -1.90
C ALA A 149 -12.63 -3.37 -1.15
N ALA A 150 -12.53 -3.38 0.17
CA ALA A 150 -13.17 -4.35 1.03
C ALA A 150 -13.73 -3.69 2.30
N PRO A 151 -14.86 -4.17 2.84
CA PRO A 151 -15.41 -3.71 4.11
C PRO A 151 -14.62 -4.30 5.29
N ASN A 152 -15.18 -4.25 6.49
CA ASN A 152 -14.64 -4.97 7.64
C ASN A 152 -14.72 -6.50 7.41
N LEU A 153 -13.56 -7.17 7.46
CA LEU A 153 -13.41 -8.61 7.25
C LEU A 153 -12.66 -9.25 8.43
N GLU A 154 -13.22 -9.11 9.64
CA GLU A 154 -12.55 -9.44 10.90
C GLU A 154 -12.30 -10.93 11.11
N ASN A 155 -13.06 -11.80 10.44
CA ASN A 155 -12.93 -13.25 10.54
C ASN A 155 -12.09 -13.86 9.42
N ASN A 156 -11.64 -13.05 8.46
CA ASN A 156 -11.02 -13.52 7.23
C ASN A 156 -9.49 -13.38 7.24
N VAL A 157 -8.82 -14.21 6.46
CA VAL A 157 -7.41 -14.03 6.09
C VAL A 157 -7.37 -13.31 4.75
N ILE A 158 -6.62 -12.22 4.68
CA ILE A 158 -6.63 -11.29 3.56
C ILE A 158 -5.25 -11.20 2.92
N ASN A 159 -5.19 -11.40 1.60
CA ASN A 159 -3.99 -11.18 0.80
C ASN A 159 -4.36 -10.35 -0.43
N PHE A 160 -4.12 -9.04 -0.38
CA PHE A 160 -4.42 -8.12 -1.46
C PHE A 160 -3.15 -7.58 -2.10
N GLU A 161 -3.07 -7.68 -3.41
CA GLU A 161 -1.93 -7.21 -4.18
C GLU A 161 -2.36 -6.44 -5.43
N THR A 162 -1.76 -5.28 -5.64
CA THR A 162 -1.91 -4.52 -6.88
C THR A 162 -0.57 -3.92 -7.32
N SER A 163 -0.38 -3.67 -8.61
CA SER A 163 0.83 -2.96 -9.03
C SER A 163 0.62 -1.44 -9.02
N SER A 164 -0.54 -0.94 -9.42
CA SER A 164 -0.77 0.51 -9.55
C SER A 164 -2.07 1.02 -8.92
N GLY A 165 -2.95 0.14 -8.56
CA GLY A 165 -4.22 0.49 -7.93
C GLY A 165 -4.08 0.81 -6.45
N LYS A 166 -5.11 1.41 -5.90
CA LYS A 166 -5.26 1.67 -4.47
C LYS A 166 -5.84 0.43 -3.77
N ILE A 167 -5.43 0.21 -2.53
CA ILE A 167 -6.04 -0.80 -1.65
C ILE A 167 -6.72 -0.08 -0.48
N GLU A 168 -8.02 -0.30 -0.33
CA GLU A 168 -8.79 0.18 0.82
C GLU A 168 -9.47 -1.01 1.49
N CYS A 169 -9.13 -1.27 2.73
CA CYS A 169 -9.74 -2.34 3.52
C CYS A 169 -10.18 -1.80 4.88
N GLY A 170 -11.34 -2.22 5.34
CA GLY A 170 -11.82 -1.93 6.68
C GLY A 170 -11.03 -2.69 7.76
N ASN A 171 -11.68 -2.99 8.89
CA ASN A 171 -11.06 -3.75 9.97
C ASN A 171 -10.89 -5.22 9.57
N ILE A 172 -9.75 -5.78 9.96
CA ILE A 172 -9.39 -7.17 9.66
C ILE A 172 -8.74 -7.83 10.88
N ASN A 173 -8.66 -9.15 10.89
CA ASN A 173 -7.86 -9.83 11.90
C ASN A 173 -6.39 -9.93 11.45
N ASN A 174 -6.13 -10.62 10.35
CA ASN A 174 -4.78 -10.81 9.82
C ASN A 174 -4.75 -10.56 8.31
N GLY A 175 -3.67 -9.99 7.79
CA GLY A 175 -3.58 -9.76 6.34
C GLY A 175 -2.24 -9.30 5.82
N ASN A 176 -2.07 -9.47 4.52
CA ASN A 176 -0.93 -8.99 3.75
C ASN A 176 -1.41 -8.07 2.62
N PHE A 177 -0.85 -6.90 2.54
CA PHE A 177 -1.20 -5.89 1.55
C PHE A 177 0.04 -5.45 0.79
N LYS A 178 -0.02 -5.50 -0.53
CA LYS A 178 1.10 -5.09 -1.38
C LYS A 178 0.65 -4.20 -2.52
N SER A 179 1.39 -3.11 -2.73
CA SER A 179 1.28 -2.30 -3.93
C SER A 179 2.66 -1.88 -4.43
N SER A 180 2.82 -1.66 -5.73
CA SER A 180 4.05 -1.03 -6.21
C SER A 180 3.92 0.50 -6.21
N SER A 181 2.76 1.05 -6.58
CA SER A 181 2.60 2.50 -6.73
C SER A 181 1.32 3.07 -6.11
N GLY A 182 0.39 2.24 -5.71
CA GLY A 182 -0.86 2.69 -5.10
C GLY A 182 -0.75 2.85 -3.59
N ASP A 183 -1.60 3.70 -3.06
CA ASP A 183 -1.77 3.88 -1.62
C ASP A 183 -2.48 2.68 -1.01
N ILE A 184 -2.14 2.39 0.24
CA ILE A 184 -2.75 1.30 1.01
C ILE A 184 -3.34 1.88 2.29
N THR A 185 -4.65 1.72 2.45
CA THR A 185 -5.37 2.11 3.67
C THR A 185 -6.03 0.88 4.28
N VAL A 186 -5.71 0.59 5.53
CA VAL A 186 -6.31 -0.53 6.29
C VAL A 186 -6.84 -0.01 7.62
N GLY A 187 -8.03 -0.45 8.01
CA GLY A 187 -8.62 -0.12 9.30
C GLY A 187 -7.80 -0.64 10.47
N SER A 188 -8.43 -1.31 11.41
CA SER A 188 -7.75 -1.83 12.60
C SER A 188 -7.81 -3.35 12.66
N GLY A 189 -6.96 -3.98 13.50
CA GLY A 189 -6.98 -5.43 13.64
C GLY A 189 -5.91 -6.02 14.55
N ASN A 190 -5.49 -7.25 14.22
CA ASN A 190 -4.53 -7.97 15.05
C ASN A 190 -3.11 -7.94 14.47
N GLU A 191 -2.87 -8.61 13.36
CA GLU A 191 -1.53 -8.69 12.76
C GLU A 191 -1.58 -8.42 11.25
N ILE A 192 -0.81 -7.43 10.79
CA ILE A 192 -0.74 -7.12 9.36
C ILE A 192 0.68 -6.87 8.86
N THR A 193 0.86 -7.15 7.57
CA THR A 193 2.03 -6.74 6.80
C THR A 193 1.59 -5.86 5.63
N ILE A 194 2.19 -4.68 5.50
CA ILE A 194 1.90 -3.74 4.42
C ILE A 194 3.19 -3.36 3.71
N GLN A 195 3.22 -3.44 2.40
CA GLN A 195 4.38 -3.07 1.58
C GLN A 195 3.97 -2.22 0.37
N THR A 196 4.64 -1.10 0.18
CA THR A 196 4.51 -0.31 -1.05
C THR A 196 5.85 0.27 -1.48
N SER A 197 6.04 0.50 -2.79
CA SER A 197 7.27 1.16 -3.24
C SER A 197 7.10 2.68 -3.34
N SER A 198 5.97 3.17 -3.84
CA SER A 198 5.78 4.62 -4.06
C SER A 198 4.49 5.19 -3.49
N GLY A 199 3.61 4.37 -3.01
CA GLY A 199 2.36 4.80 -2.37
C GLY A 199 2.54 5.09 -0.88
N SER A 200 1.59 5.77 -0.30
CA SER A 200 1.51 6.00 1.14
C SER A 200 0.79 4.84 1.85
N ILE A 201 1.15 4.62 3.10
CA ILE A 201 0.51 3.63 3.97
C ILE A 201 -0.25 4.36 5.06
N LYS A 202 -1.52 4.00 5.24
CA LYS A 202 -2.33 4.40 6.38
C LYS A 202 -2.90 3.18 7.07
N ALA A 203 -2.44 2.91 8.29
CA ALA A 203 -2.88 1.79 9.12
C ALA A 203 -3.52 2.31 10.41
N GLY A 204 -4.65 1.74 10.80
CA GLY A 204 -5.30 2.03 12.09
C GLY A 204 -4.59 1.37 13.27
N ASP A 205 -5.35 0.82 14.21
CA ASP A 205 -4.83 0.23 15.43
C ASP A 205 -4.56 -1.28 15.24
N PHE A 206 -3.36 -1.75 15.61
CA PHE A 206 -2.99 -3.16 15.48
C PHE A 206 -2.21 -3.66 16.70
N ASN A 207 -2.37 -4.93 17.03
CA ASN A 207 -1.49 -5.57 18.03
C ASN A 207 -0.07 -5.75 17.46
N LYS A 208 0.03 -6.09 16.16
CA LYS A 208 1.32 -6.25 15.48
C LYS A 208 1.28 -5.73 14.06
N LEU A 209 2.26 -4.90 13.69
CA LEU A 209 2.36 -4.26 12.38
C LEU A 209 3.76 -4.38 11.81
N SER A 210 3.84 -4.78 10.54
CA SER A 210 5.03 -4.60 9.70
C SER A 210 4.65 -3.72 8.51
N ALA A 211 5.21 -2.51 8.43
CA ALA A 211 4.94 -1.56 7.34
C ALA A 211 6.25 -1.14 6.65
N GLU A 212 6.28 -1.23 5.33
CA GLU A 212 7.42 -0.84 4.52
C GLU A 212 7.00 0.01 3.32
N ALA A 213 7.53 1.23 3.23
CA ALA A 213 7.35 2.12 2.10
C ALA A 213 8.72 2.62 1.61
N SER A 214 8.97 2.60 0.29
CA SER A 214 10.24 3.17 -0.18
C SER A 214 10.18 4.69 -0.32
N SER A 215 9.08 5.26 -0.81
CA SER A 215 8.98 6.71 -1.06
C SER A 215 7.70 7.36 -0.55
N GLY A 216 6.80 6.62 0.03
CA GLY A 216 5.53 7.14 0.58
C GLY A 216 5.60 7.40 2.07
N ASP A 217 4.67 8.20 2.54
CA ASP A 217 4.47 8.44 3.96
C ASP A 217 3.83 7.23 4.63
N VAL A 218 4.15 7.02 5.91
CA VAL A 218 3.58 5.95 6.73
C VAL A 218 2.88 6.56 7.93
N GLU A 219 1.58 6.46 7.98
CA GLU A 219 0.73 6.91 9.09
C GLU A 219 0.16 5.69 9.82
N VAL A 220 0.39 5.61 11.12
CA VAL A 220 0.01 4.46 11.95
C VAL A 220 -0.70 4.94 13.21
N GLY A 221 -1.83 4.32 13.54
CA GLY A 221 -2.55 4.53 14.80
C GLY A 221 -1.83 3.93 16.00
N LYS A 222 -2.55 3.22 16.85
CA LYS A 222 -2.00 2.60 18.06
C LYS A 222 -1.53 1.17 17.77
N VAL A 223 -0.26 0.88 18.09
CA VAL A 223 0.32 -0.43 17.83
C VAL A 223 0.95 -1.05 19.09
N GLY A 224 0.77 -2.36 19.24
CA GLY A 224 1.47 -3.13 20.26
C GLY A 224 2.94 -3.28 19.90
N GLU A 225 3.25 -4.15 18.95
CA GLU A 225 4.58 -4.34 18.38
C GLU A 225 4.61 -3.86 16.93
N SER A 226 5.61 -3.07 16.57
CA SER A 226 5.70 -2.59 15.18
C SER A 226 7.13 -2.54 14.65
N THR A 227 7.24 -2.87 13.36
CA THR A 227 8.43 -2.61 12.55
C THR A 227 8.01 -1.76 11.36
N ILE A 228 8.54 -0.53 11.29
CA ILE A 228 8.17 0.44 10.26
C ILE A 228 9.44 0.89 9.52
N LYS A 229 9.40 0.84 8.19
CA LYS A 229 10.53 1.26 7.35
C LYS A 229 10.08 2.20 6.25
N THR A 230 10.85 3.28 6.07
CA THR A 230 10.70 4.14 4.89
C THR A 230 12.07 4.62 4.40
N SER A 231 12.22 4.85 3.10
CA SER A 231 13.46 5.46 2.62
C SER A 231 13.36 6.98 2.53
N SER A 232 12.22 7.54 2.14
CA SER A 232 12.09 9.00 1.90
C SER A 232 10.79 9.62 2.37
N GLY A 233 9.89 8.87 2.95
CA GLY A 233 8.60 9.38 3.46
C GLY A 233 8.66 9.79 4.91
N LYS A 234 7.69 10.58 5.33
CA LYS A 234 7.45 10.90 6.73
C LYS A 234 6.79 9.72 7.44
N MET A 235 7.19 9.47 8.66
CA MET A 235 6.61 8.45 9.53
C MET A 235 5.85 9.15 10.66
N LEU A 236 4.55 8.85 10.78
CA LEU A 236 3.67 9.34 11.84
C LEU A 236 3.15 8.15 12.63
N VAL A 237 3.43 8.10 13.93
CA VAL A 237 2.95 7.03 14.81
C VAL A 237 2.22 7.63 16.00
N GLU A 238 0.91 7.32 16.15
CA GLU A 238 0.12 7.83 17.28
C GLU A 238 0.60 7.24 18.61
N SER A 239 0.75 5.92 18.69
CA SER A 239 1.25 5.27 19.90
C SER A 239 1.82 3.89 19.58
N ALA A 240 2.94 3.55 20.20
CA ALA A 240 3.50 2.20 20.11
C ALA A 240 3.95 1.72 21.49
N LYS A 241 3.68 0.46 21.82
CA LYS A 241 4.33 -0.16 22.98
C LYS A 241 5.78 -0.45 22.65
N ARG A 242 6.04 -1.14 21.55
CA ARG A 242 7.37 -1.50 21.07
C ARG A 242 7.52 -1.08 19.62
N LEU A 243 8.44 -0.17 19.36
CA LEU A 243 8.65 0.39 18.01
C LEU A 243 10.08 0.12 17.52
N GLN A 244 10.19 -0.55 16.38
CA GLN A 244 11.39 -0.56 15.58
C GLN A 244 11.13 0.26 14.30
N ALA A 245 11.85 1.37 14.13
CA ALA A 245 11.63 2.24 12.99
C ALA A 245 12.94 2.61 12.29
N GLU A 246 12.93 2.57 10.97
CA GLU A 246 14.09 2.91 10.14
C GLU A 246 13.68 3.84 9.01
N ALA A 247 14.34 5.00 8.91
CA ALA A 247 14.20 5.94 7.81
C ALA A 247 15.56 6.31 7.22
N SER A 248 15.65 6.45 5.89
CA SER A 248 16.92 6.96 5.32
C SER A 248 16.93 8.48 5.29
N SER A 249 15.84 9.13 4.86
CA SER A 249 15.74 10.59 4.73
C SER A 249 14.41 11.17 5.22
N GLY A 250 13.60 10.37 5.87
CA GLY A 250 12.29 10.78 6.39
C GLY A 250 12.34 11.26 7.83
N GLU A 251 11.41 12.13 8.19
CA GLU A 251 11.16 12.53 9.57
C GLU A 251 10.36 11.44 10.29
N MET A 252 10.61 11.25 11.55
CA MET A 252 9.83 10.39 12.44
C MET A 252 9.15 11.28 13.50
N ASP A 253 7.82 11.36 13.42
CA ASP A 253 6.95 12.00 14.41
C ASP A 253 6.22 10.92 15.19
N ILE A 254 6.48 10.81 16.46
CA ILE A 254 5.93 9.76 17.30
C ILE A 254 5.29 10.40 18.53
N ASN A 255 3.97 10.26 18.68
CA ASN A 255 3.33 10.88 19.83
C ASN A 255 3.67 10.12 21.13
N THR A 256 3.60 8.76 21.13
CA THR A 256 3.84 8.02 22.37
C THR A 256 4.60 6.71 22.14
N ILE A 257 5.59 6.43 23.00
CA ILE A 257 6.26 5.13 23.13
C ILE A 257 6.16 4.67 24.60
N GLU A 258 5.69 3.42 24.84
CA GLU A 258 5.36 2.95 26.18
C GLU A 258 6.37 1.97 26.79
N GLU A 259 7.09 1.18 26.02
CA GLU A 259 7.95 0.10 26.55
C GLU A 259 9.36 0.11 25.98
N TYR A 260 9.49 0.20 24.66
CA TYR A 260 10.76 0.03 23.95
C TYR A 260 10.79 0.77 22.62
N CYS A 261 11.95 1.32 22.26
CA CYS A 261 12.18 1.77 20.90
C CYS A 261 13.61 1.47 20.39
N ASN A 262 13.68 1.21 19.08
CA ASN A 262 14.91 1.22 18.31
C ASN A 262 14.68 2.03 17.04
N LEU A 263 15.12 3.29 17.04
CA LEU A 263 14.88 4.25 15.97
C LEU A 263 16.18 4.58 15.25
N ILE A 264 16.17 4.45 13.93
CA ILE A 264 17.35 4.70 13.11
C ILE A 264 16.99 5.61 11.94
N THR A 265 17.71 6.75 11.82
CA THR A 265 17.60 7.59 10.62
C THR A 265 18.98 8.04 10.14
N SER A 266 19.11 8.21 8.81
CA SER A 266 20.36 8.74 8.25
C SER A 266 20.36 10.25 8.09
N SER A 267 19.21 10.87 7.76
CA SER A 267 19.12 12.31 7.48
C SER A 267 17.79 12.95 7.88
N GLY A 268 17.04 12.34 8.74
CA GLY A 268 15.77 12.88 9.24
C GLY A 268 15.83 13.22 10.71
N SER A 269 14.96 14.11 11.16
CA SER A 269 14.75 14.37 12.58
C SER A 269 13.84 13.32 13.21
N ILE A 270 13.99 13.15 14.52
CA ILE A 270 13.15 12.28 15.34
C ILE A 270 12.53 13.14 16.44
N GLU A 271 11.21 13.18 16.47
CA GLU A 271 10.42 13.86 17.50
C GLU A 271 9.56 12.85 18.26
N ILE A 272 9.61 12.88 19.59
CA ILE A 272 8.83 11.99 20.46
C ILE A 272 8.18 12.83 21.55
N ASP A 273 6.86 12.98 21.50
CA ASP A 273 6.10 13.79 22.45
C ASP A 273 5.98 13.16 23.83
N SER A 274 6.03 11.84 23.92
CA SER A 274 5.90 11.14 25.19
C SER A 274 6.65 9.81 25.15
N LEU A 275 7.81 9.77 25.78
CA LEU A 275 8.61 8.55 25.94
C LEU A 275 8.47 8.00 27.35
N ASN A 276 8.03 6.75 27.51
CA ASN A 276 7.87 6.06 28.77
C ASN A 276 8.39 4.62 28.69
N ILE A 277 9.68 4.45 28.42
CA ILE A 277 10.27 3.12 28.21
C ILE A 277 10.50 2.37 29.52
N THR A 278 10.36 1.05 29.46
CA THR A 278 10.62 0.10 30.55
C THR A 278 11.76 -0.87 30.22
N GLU A 279 12.34 -0.76 29.04
CA GLU A 279 13.48 -1.54 28.57
C GLU A 279 14.54 -0.64 27.92
N ASN A 280 15.78 -1.13 27.89
CA ASN A 280 16.87 -0.41 27.23
C ASN A 280 16.54 -0.15 25.77
N SER A 281 16.63 1.11 25.36
CA SER A 281 16.21 1.59 24.07
C SER A 281 17.32 2.36 23.36
N ASN A 282 17.23 2.46 22.03
CA ASN A 282 18.27 3.08 21.23
C ASN A 282 17.67 4.01 20.17
N ILE A 283 18.28 5.17 19.99
CA ILE A 283 17.97 6.15 18.96
C ILE A 283 19.26 6.56 18.26
N ASN A 284 19.32 6.40 16.95
CA ASN A 284 20.48 6.74 16.14
C ASN A 284 20.07 7.63 14.96
N ALA A 285 20.45 8.90 15.01
CA ALA A 285 20.23 9.87 13.94
C ALA A 285 21.57 10.39 13.43
N LYS A 286 21.99 10.01 12.21
CA LYS A 286 23.30 10.45 11.71
C LYS A 286 23.36 11.96 11.48
N SER A 287 22.35 12.54 10.81
CA SER A 287 22.31 13.95 10.42
C SER A 287 20.92 14.53 10.63
N GLY A 288 20.44 14.48 11.82
CA GLY A 288 19.14 15.02 12.19
C GLY A 288 19.06 15.28 13.68
N ASP A 289 18.19 16.18 14.04
CA ASP A 289 17.94 16.53 15.44
C ASP A 289 17.04 15.47 16.09
N VAL A 290 17.25 15.29 17.39
CA VAL A 290 16.44 14.39 18.21
C VAL A 290 15.82 15.21 19.33
N ASP A 291 14.49 15.33 19.34
CA ASP A 291 13.72 16.04 20.39
C ASP A 291 12.78 15.05 21.08
N ILE A 292 12.94 14.91 22.37
CA ILE A 292 12.23 13.89 23.16
C ILE A 292 11.68 14.50 24.44
N MET A 293 10.43 14.21 24.72
CA MET A 293 9.82 14.47 26.02
C MET A 293 9.74 13.16 26.82
N SER A 294 10.69 12.98 27.75
CA SER A 294 10.73 11.78 28.61
C SER A 294 9.76 11.90 29.78
N LYS A 295 8.97 10.88 30.02
CA LYS A 295 7.98 10.85 31.12
C LYS A 295 8.41 10.01 32.32
N ASN A 296 9.46 9.21 32.17
CA ASN A 296 9.94 8.36 33.24
C ASN A 296 11.42 8.68 33.59
N ASP A 297 11.78 8.28 34.78
CA ASP A 297 13.09 8.54 35.39
C ASP A 297 14.11 7.47 34.95
N ILE A 298 14.74 7.71 33.78
CA ILE A 298 15.67 6.78 33.13
C ILE A 298 17.08 7.36 33.02
N TYR A 299 18.07 6.50 32.78
CA TYR A 299 19.42 6.95 32.44
C TYR A 299 19.50 7.24 30.93
N ILE A 300 19.86 8.46 30.60
CA ILE A 300 20.02 8.94 29.21
C ILE A 300 21.50 9.07 28.90
N GLU A 301 21.98 8.28 27.96
CA GLU A 301 23.35 8.33 27.44
C GLU A 301 23.33 8.98 26.06
N THR A 302 23.99 10.11 25.91
CA THR A 302 24.06 10.86 24.65
C THR A 302 25.46 10.90 24.09
N GLU A 303 25.57 10.76 22.77
CA GLU A 303 26.81 10.87 22.01
C GLU A 303 26.58 11.70 20.74
N THR A 304 27.30 12.77 20.54
CA THR A 304 27.27 13.58 19.32
C THR A 304 28.67 14.02 18.93
N ASP A 305 28.99 13.95 17.63
CA ASP A 305 30.28 14.42 17.12
C ASP A 305 30.24 15.95 16.85
N SER A 306 29.10 16.47 16.40
CA SER A 306 28.92 17.85 15.97
C SER A 306 27.49 18.30 16.27
N GLY A 307 27.29 18.88 17.41
CA GLY A 307 25.98 19.33 17.90
C GLY A 307 25.98 19.46 19.41
N ASP A 308 24.89 19.98 19.94
CA ASP A 308 24.70 20.14 21.38
C ASP A 308 23.81 19.03 21.92
N ALA A 309 24.08 18.59 23.15
CA ALA A 309 23.21 17.65 23.87
C ALA A 309 22.70 18.35 25.15
N ASP A 310 21.40 18.58 25.20
CA ASP A 310 20.71 19.15 26.35
C ASP A 310 19.75 18.11 26.94
N VAL A 311 20.05 17.66 28.16
CA VAL A 311 19.30 16.63 28.85
C VAL A 311 18.94 17.12 30.25
N THR A 312 17.65 17.33 30.47
CA THR A 312 17.19 17.94 31.75
C THR A 312 16.96 16.92 32.85
N ASN A 313 16.40 15.75 32.56
CA ASN A 313 16.01 14.72 33.55
C ASN A 313 16.82 13.44 33.36
N ASN A 314 18.05 13.36 33.86
CA ASN A 314 18.92 12.20 33.67
C ASN A 314 19.19 11.46 34.98
N ASN A 315 18.57 10.33 35.21
CA ASN A 315 18.80 9.48 36.38
C ASN A 315 19.90 8.45 36.13
N ARG A 316 21.13 8.77 36.50
CA ARG A 316 22.27 7.85 36.37
C ARG A 316 22.20 6.58 37.24
N MET A 317 21.21 6.48 38.12
CA MET A 317 21.01 5.32 38.99
C MET A 317 19.96 4.36 38.41
N SER A 318 19.29 4.74 37.32
CA SER A 318 18.31 3.89 36.65
C SER A 318 18.99 2.70 35.96
N GLU A 319 18.37 1.53 36.04
CA GLU A 319 18.78 0.34 35.29
C GLU A 319 18.31 0.40 33.82
N ILE A 320 17.34 1.26 33.52
CA ILE A 320 16.82 1.47 32.16
C ILE A 320 17.62 2.55 31.48
N VAL A 321 18.19 2.22 30.33
CA VAL A 321 19.07 3.11 29.57
C VAL A 321 18.45 3.48 28.23
N LEU A 322 18.35 4.76 27.94
CA LEU A 322 18.11 5.29 26.61
C LEU A 322 19.44 5.78 26.03
N LYS A 323 19.92 5.10 24.98
CA LYS A 323 21.11 5.57 24.27
C LYS A 323 20.68 6.37 23.03
N ILE A 324 21.20 7.60 22.91
CA ILE A 324 20.94 8.49 21.77
C ILE A 324 22.27 8.87 21.14
N THR A 325 22.42 8.60 19.86
CA THR A 325 23.63 8.90 19.10
C THR A 325 23.31 9.74 17.88
N THR A 326 24.06 10.85 17.68
CA THR A 326 24.04 11.60 16.43
C THR A 326 25.47 11.84 15.94
N THR A 327 25.65 12.05 14.63
CA THR A 327 26.93 12.53 14.09
C THR A 327 26.89 14.04 13.89
N SER A 328 25.80 14.56 13.34
CA SER A 328 25.61 16.01 13.10
C SER A 328 24.15 16.37 13.39
N GLY A 329 23.86 16.69 14.60
CA GLY A 329 22.52 17.07 15.03
C GLY A 329 22.49 17.31 16.53
N SER A 330 21.55 18.09 16.98
CA SER A 330 21.34 18.38 18.38
C SER A 330 20.43 17.34 19.03
N ILE A 331 20.71 17.04 20.28
CA ILE A 331 19.90 16.15 21.11
C ILE A 331 19.26 16.97 22.21
N LYS A 332 17.95 16.95 22.30
CA LYS A 332 17.20 17.59 23.37
C LYS A 332 16.29 16.56 24.02
N VAL A 333 16.41 16.45 25.36
CA VAL A 333 15.54 15.57 26.16
C VAL A 333 15.07 16.33 27.40
N ASP A 334 13.75 16.55 27.47
CA ASP A 334 13.06 17.25 28.55
C ASP A 334 12.28 16.30 29.46
#